data_04a536e1045464926efb33ab4272617b
#
_entry.id   04a536e1045464926efb33ab4272617b
#
_cell.length_a   1.000
_cell.length_b   1.000
_cell.length_c   1.000
_cell.angle_alpha   90.00
_cell.angle_beta   90.00
_cell.angle_gamma   90.00
#
_symmetry.space_group_name_H-M   'P 1'
#
loop_
_entity.id
_entity.type
_entity.pdbx_description
1 polymer ?
#
loop_
_entity_poly.entity_id
_entity_poly.type
_entity_poly.pdbx_seq_one_letter_code
_entity_poly.pdbx_strand_id
1 'polypeptide(L)'
;MEILKVSSKSNPSKVAGAIANIYREQKSVEIQTIGAGSLNQAIKAIAIARGFVAPSGDNLIVIPAFNDITINGENKTAMKLIVTNKQRIY
;
A
#
# COMPACT_ATOMS: atom_id res chain seq x y z
N MET A 1 -3.78 -1.52 13.57
CA MET A 1 -2.97 -1.63 12.35
C MET A 1 -2.71 -0.24 11.77
N GLU A 2 -1.49 0.01 11.39
CA GLU A 2 -1.12 1.29 10.82
C GLU A 2 -1.57 1.38 9.36
N ILE A 3 -2.21 2.49 8.99
CA ILE A 3 -2.65 2.73 7.62
C ILE A 3 -1.71 3.75 6.99
N LEU A 4 -1.09 3.38 5.89
CA LEU A 4 -0.19 4.24 5.14
C LEU A 4 -0.99 5.01 4.10
N LYS A 5 -1.06 6.34 4.26
CA LYS A 5 -1.79 7.20 3.33
C LYS A 5 -0.84 7.70 2.26
N VAL A 6 -1.22 7.52 0.99
CA VAL A 6 -0.41 7.91 -0.15
C VAL A 6 -1.15 8.95 -0.95
N SER A 7 -0.46 10.02 -1.33
CA SER A 7 -1.00 11.10 -2.15
C SER A 7 -0.40 11.07 -3.55
N SER A 8 -0.99 11.85 -4.47
CA SER A 8 -0.46 12.00 -5.83
C SER A 8 0.94 12.61 -5.85
N LYS A 9 1.33 13.30 -4.78
CA LYS A 9 2.65 13.93 -4.65
C LYS A 9 3.64 13.09 -3.85
N SER A 10 3.24 11.95 -3.34
CA SER A 10 4.14 11.07 -2.59
C SER A 10 5.24 10.53 -3.49
N ASN A 11 6.45 10.45 -2.93
CA ASN A 11 7.60 9.88 -3.65
C ASN A 11 7.52 8.35 -3.55
N PRO A 12 7.38 7.62 -4.67
CA PRO A 12 7.22 6.17 -4.63
C PRO A 12 8.37 5.43 -3.95
N SER A 13 9.60 5.89 -4.10
CA SER A 13 10.76 5.23 -3.48
C SER A 13 10.72 5.34 -1.96
N LYS A 14 10.33 6.51 -1.45
CA LYS A 14 10.19 6.72 0.00
C LYS A 14 9.02 5.90 0.56
N VAL A 15 7.90 5.89 -0.15
CA VAL A 15 6.74 5.08 0.24
C VAL A 15 7.11 3.60 0.23
N ALA A 16 7.89 3.16 -0.76
CA ALA A 16 8.34 1.77 -0.85
C ALA A 16 9.17 1.37 0.38
N GLY A 17 10.04 2.26 0.86
CA GLY A 17 10.80 2.03 2.08
C GLY A 17 9.89 1.83 3.29
N ALA A 18 8.87 2.67 3.42
CA ALA A 18 7.89 2.55 4.50
C ALA A 18 7.10 1.25 4.39
N ILE A 19 6.68 0.87 3.18
CA ILE A 19 5.98 -0.40 2.95
C ILE A 19 6.84 -1.58 3.40
N ALA A 20 8.10 -1.62 2.98
CA ALA A 20 9.00 -2.71 3.33
C ALA A 20 9.22 -2.81 4.83
N ASN A 21 9.40 -1.68 5.52
CA ASN A 21 9.60 -1.67 6.95
C ASN A 21 8.38 -2.19 7.72
N ILE A 22 7.19 -1.70 7.36
CA ILE A 22 5.94 -2.15 8.00
C ILE A 22 5.72 -3.63 7.72
N TYR A 23 5.95 -4.05 6.48
CA TYR A 23 5.77 -5.44 6.09
C TYR A 23 6.69 -6.38 6.87
N ARG A 24 7.96 -6.00 7.06
CA ARG A 24 8.91 -6.84 7.81
C ARG A 24 8.47 -7.06 9.25
N GLU A 25 7.83 -6.07 9.86
CA GLU A 25 7.34 -6.17 11.23
C GLU A 25 5.99 -6.86 11.33
N GLN A 26 5.03 -6.48 10.47
CA GLN A 26 3.63 -6.89 10.61
C GLN A 26 3.18 -7.94 9.58
N LYS A 27 3.99 -8.21 8.56
CA LYS A 27 3.70 -9.15 7.47
C LYS A 27 2.51 -8.75 6.62
N SER A 28 2.02 -7.53 6.79
CA SER A 28 0.92 -6.96 6.03
C SER A 28 0.98 -5.45 6.13
N VAL A 29 0.58 -4.75 5.07
CA VAL A 29 0.52 -3.29 5.05
C VAL A 29 -0.81 -2.89 4.43
N GLU A 30 -1.50 -1.96 5.07
CA GLU A 30 -2.71 -1.39 4.50
C GLU A 30 -2.40 0.01 3.99
N ILE A 31 -2.73 0.27 2.72
CA ILE A 31 -2.50 1.55 2.06
C ILE A 31 -3.85 2.14 1.68
N GLN A 32 -4.03 3.44 1.93
CA GLN A 32 -5.22 4.18 1.53
C GLN A 32 -4.86 5.20 0.47
N THR A 33 -5.62 5.22 -0.63
CA THR A 33 -5.47 6.21 -1.70
C THR A 33 -6.82 6.79 -2.08
N ILE A 34 -6.82 8.06 -2.49
CA ILE A 34 -8.02 8.74 -3.02
C ILE A 34 -7.61 9.35 -4.35
N GLY A 35 -8.30 8.93 -5.42
CA GLY A 35 -8.04 9.42 -6.77
C GLY A 35 -6.97 8.63 -7.50
N ALA A 36 -6.95 8.79 -8.82
CA ALA A 36 -6.10 8.00 -9.72
C ALA A 36 -4.59 8.30 -9.53
N GLY A 37 -4.25 9.55 -9.27
CA GLY A 37 -2.84 9.92 -9.10
C GLY A 37 -2.20 9.27 -7.88
N SER A 38 -2.92 9.25 -6.75
CA SER A 38 -2.42 8.61 -5.54
C SER A 38 -2.34 7.10 -5.70
N LEU A 39 -3.33 6.50 -6.36
CA LEU A 39 -3.32 5.06 -6.64
C LEU A 39 -2.11 4.68 -7.48
N ASN A 40 -1.81 5.46 -8.51
CA ASN A 40 -0.65 5.21 -9.37
C ASN A 40 0.67 5.26 -8.58
N GLN A 41 0.82 6.24 -7.70
CA GLN A 41 2.01 6.35 -6.85
C GLN A 41 2.12 5.16 -5.89
N ALA A 42 1.01 4.73 -5.32
CA ALA A 42 0.98 3.58 -4.43
C ALA A 42 1.39 2.28 -5.16
N ILE A 43 0.87 2.06 -6.36
CA ILE A 43 1.21 0.86 -7.14
C ILE A 43 2.70 0.85 -7.51
N LYS A 44 3.25 2.00 -7.91
CA LYS A 44 4.69 2.13 -8.17
C LYS A 44 5.50 1.79 -6.92
N ALA A 45 5.07 2.30 -5.76
CA ALA A 45 5.76 2.06 -4.50
C ALA A 45 5.74 0.56 -4.13
N ILE A 46 4.62 -0.11 -4.34
CA ILE A 46 4.51 -1.55 -4.09
C ILE A 46 5.46 -2.32 -5.00
N ALA A 47 5.54 -1.95 -6.27
CA ALA A 47 6.45 -2.58 -7.22
C ALA A 47 7.91 -2.43 -6.80
N ILE A 48 8.29 -1.24 -6.29
CA ILE A 48 9.64 -1.02 -5.76
C ILE A 48 9.88 -1.84 -4.49
N ALA A 49 8.90 -1.86 -3.58
CA ALA A 49 9.00 -2.59 -2.32
C ALA A 49 9.19 -4.09 -2.54
N ARG A 50 8.61 -4.66 -3.60
CA ARG A 50 8.84 -6.06 -3.96
C ARG A 50 10.33 -6.36 -4.10
N GLY A 51 11.08 -5.45 -4.73
CA GLY A 51 12.53 -5.61 -4.87
C GLY A 51 13.26 -5.57 -3.52
N PHE A 52 12.76 -4.80 -2.56
CA PHE A 52 13.40 -4.68 -1.25
C PHE A 52 13.24 -5.97 -0.42
N VAL A 53 12.14 -6.68 -0.56
CA VAL A 53 11.86 -7.87 0.25
C VAL A 53 12.14 -9.18 -0.49
N ALA A 54 12.37 -9.13 -1.79
CA ALA A 54 12.66 -10.33 -2.58
C ALA A 54 13.86 -11.14 -2.06
N PRO A 55 14.97 -10.52 -1.62
CA PRO A 55 16.09 -11.28 -1.08
C PRO A 55 15.75 -12.17 0.12
N SER A 56 14.69 -11.83 0.85
CA SER A 56 14.21 -12.64 1.98
C SER A 56 13.25 -13.75 1.56
N GLY A 57 13.03 -13.93 0.25
CA GLY A 57 12.10 -14.93 -0.25
C GLY A 57 10.64 -14.52 -0.25
N ASP A 58 10.36 -13.25 0.06
CA ASP A 58 8.99 -12.75 0.09
C ASP A 58 8.55 -12.30 -1.30
N ASN A 59 7.27 -12.51 -1.60
CA ASN A 59 6.68 -12.07 -2.86
C ASN A 59 5.40 -11.29 -2.55
N LEU A 60 5.49 -9.96 -2.61
CA LEU A 60 4.36 -9.11 -2.28
C LEU A 60 3.28 -9.16 -3.35
N ILE A 61 2.05 -9.23 -2.89
CA ILE A 61 0.87 -9.06 -3.72
C ILE A 61 0.00 -7.97 -3.11
N VAL A 62 -0.94 -7.46 -3.88
CA VAL A 62 -1.86 -6.44 -3.41
C VAL A 62 -3.30 -6.91 -3.65
N ILE A 63 -4.14 -6.71 -2.63
CA ILE A 63 -5.57 -7.00 -2.70
C ILE A 63 -6.30 -5.66 -2.61
N PRO A 64 -6.92 -5.20 -3.70
CA PRO A 64 -7.64 -3.93 -3.67
C PRO A 64 -9.05 -4.10 -3.10
N ALA A 65 -9.52 -3.06 -2.42
CA ALA A 65 -10.89 -2.99 -1.93
C ALA A 65 -11.34 -1.53 -1.91
N PHE A 66 -12.64 -1.31 -1.95
CA PHE A 66 -13.18 0.01 -1.73
C PHE A 66 -13.25 0.33 -0.24
N ASN A 67 -13.11 1.59 0.09
CA ASN A 67 -13.23 2.06 1.46
C ASN A 67 -13.87 3.45 1.45
N ASP A 68 -15.05 3.57 2.02
CA ASP A 68 -15.72 4.86 2.12
C ASP A 68 -15.19 5.62 3.32
N ILE A 69 -14.82 6.88 3.08
CA ILE A 69 -14.29 7.76 4.12
C ILE A 69 -15.02 9.09 4.07
N THR A 70 -15.00 9.80 5.19
CA THR A 70 -15.59 11.12 5.29
C THR A 70 -14.50 12.16 5.51
N ILE A 71 -14.43 13.15 4.62
CA ILE A 71 -13.47 14.26 4.70
C ILE A 71 -14.26 15.55 4.67
N ASN A 72 -14.12 16.37 5.71
CA ASN A 72 -14.83 17.66 5.83
C ASN A 72 -16.33 17.53 5.58
N GLY A 73 -16.95 16.49 6.12
CA GLY A 73 -18.39 16.25 5.98
C GLY A 73 -18.81 15.63 4.66
N GLU A 74 -17.88 15.42 3.72
CA GLU A 74 -18.19 14.79 2.44
C GLU A 74 -17.74 13.34 2.42
N ASN A 75 -18.60 12.47 1.90
CA ASN A 75 -18.26 11.07 1.69
C ASN A 75 -17.44 10.94 0.42
N LYS A 76 -16.30 10.24 0.53
CA LYS A 76 -15.43 9.95 -0.59
C LYS A 76 -15.13 8.47 -0.63
N THR A 77 -15.03 7.92 -1.84
CA THR A 77 -14.62 6.54 -2.02
C THR A 77 -13.11 6.51 -2.17
N ALA A 78 -12.46 5.83 -1.25
CA ALA A 78 -11.02 5.57 -1.30
C ALA A 78 -10.78 4.14 -1.77
N MET A 79 -9.56 3.89 -2.24
CA MET A 79 -9.09 2.53 -2.44
C MET A 79 -8.26 2.11 -1.24
N LYS A 80 -8.56 0.94 -0.71
CA LYS A 80 -7.76 0.26 0.29
C LYS A 80 -6.95 -0.83 -0.40
N LEU A 81 -5.63 -0.76 -0.27
CA LEU A 81 -4.73 -1.73 -0.86
C LEU A 81 -4.09 -2.52 0.28
N ILE A 82 -4.36 -3.81 0.33
CA ILE A 82 -3.77 -4.70 1.33
C ILE A 82 -2.57 -5.38 0.67
N VAL A 83 -1.38 -5.07 1.15
CA VAL A 83 -0.13 -5.65 0.65
C VAL A 83 0.30 -6.74 1.60
N THR A 84 0.49 -7.93 1.08
CA THR A 84 0.86 -9.09 1.89
C THR A 84 1.72 -10.05 1.05
N ASN A 85 2.14 -11.16 1.63
CA ASN A 85 2.93 -12.17 0.95
C ASN A 85 2.00 -13.15 0.25
N LYS A 86 2.31 -13.48 -0.99
CA LYS A 86 1.55 -14.45 -1.78
C LYS A 86 1.29 -15.74 -1.02
N GLN A 87 2.27 -16.23 -0.27
CA GLN A 87 2.15 -17.50 0.46
C GLN A 87 1.14 -17.46 1.61
N ARG A 88 0.70 -16.26 2.04
CA ARG A 88 -0.26 -16.12 3.13
C ARG A 88 -1.70 -16.33 2.70
N ILE A 89 -1.96 -16.41 1.41
CA ILE A 89 -3.32 -16.55 0.87
C ILE A 89 -3.69 -18.02 0.66
N TYR A 90 -2.71 -18.87 0.64
CA TYR A 90 -2.89 -20.32 0.39
C TYR A 90 -2.71 -21.14 1.64
#